data_53310294db96d3a6d7e23ff96b713d27
#
_entry.id   53310294db96d3a6d7e23ff96b713d27
#
_cell.length_a   1.000
_cell.length_b   1.000
_cell.length_c   1.000
_cell.angle_alpha   90.00
_cell.angle_beta   90.00
_cell.angle_gamma   90.00
#
_symmetry.space_group_name_H-M   'P 1'
#
loop_
_entity.id
_entity.type
_entity.pdbx_description
1 polymer ?
#
loop_
_entity_poly.entity_id
_entity_poly.type
_entity_poly.pdbx_seq_one_letter_code
_entity_poly.pdbx_strand_id
1 'polypeptide(L)'
;MTLLLISIVFILPVVAIASYQHYKIGKQPAYDAKETLLNYEIIGSGENKLVLLHGLTGSLHYWKRNLESITTTHKLLLVDLLGFGDSPKPQSDYSLSIQLQALELILNKEGFNDGNIIIAGHSMGAMISLAILEKQPTWFKAGIFISIPVYKNADEFKEIMSSHSFVDRISTSKFSKYICMIHPIFMSRAFKPDNLTDDVYEDAKKHHWMSYYYSLTEVILKTDLYAITKKIKDKDVLFIHGEKDTTAPLENALKLSREFKNAQ
;
A
#
# COMPACT_ATOMS: atom_id res chain seq x y z
N MET A 1 31.64 27.28 -19.90
CA MET A 1 30.50 27.26 -20.85
C MET A 1 29.85 25.89 -20.95
N THR A 2 30.59 24.79 -21.08
CA THR A 2 30.07 23.41 -21.19
C THR A 2 29.32 22.92 -19.96
N LEU A 3 29.82 23.16 -18.76
CA LEU A 3 29.17 22.78 -17.49
C LEU A 3 27.84 23.56 -17.27
N LEU A 4 27.79 24.82 -17.67
CA LEU A 4 26.58 25.64 -17.57
C LEU A 4 25.47 25.17 -18.55
N LEU A 5 25.87 24.76 -19.75
CA LEU A 5 24.94 24.19 -20.76
C LEU A 5 24.42 22.81 -20.30
N ILE A 6 25.24 21.94 -19.73
CA ILE A 6 24.83 20.66 -19.17
C ILE A 6 23.83 20.86 -18.02
N SER A 7 24.09 21.81 -17.10
CA SER A 7 23.18 22.16 -16.02
C SER A 7 21.82 22.64 -16.52
N ILE A 8 21.79 23.50 -17.53
CA ILE A 8 20.56 24.03 -18.10
C ILE A 8 19.73 22.93 -18.80
N VAL A 9 20.37 22.08 -19.59
CA VAL A 9 19.69 21.02 -20.34
C VAL A 9 19.11 19.93 -19.46
N PHE A 10 19.72 19.59 -18.32
CA PHE A 10 19.26 18.52 -17.45
C PHE A 10 18.47 19.03 -16.22
N ILE A 11 18.84 20.14 -15.62
CA ILE A 11 18.19 20.63 -14.39
C ILE A 11 16.85 21.32 -14.70
N LEU A 12 16.75 22.12 -15.76
CA LEU A 12 15.51 22.83 -16.08
C LEU A 12 14.32 21.89 -16.35
N PRO A 13 14.45 20.81 -17.14
CA PRO A 13 13.35 19.84 -17.32
C PRO A 13 12.93 19.16 -16.00
N VAL A 14 13.90 18.79 -15.16
CA VAL A 14 13.62 18.18 -13.85
C VAL A 14 12.83 19.14 -12.95
N VAL A 15 13.27 20.41 -12.87
CA VAL A 15 12.57 21.44 -12.09
C VAL A 15 11.19 21.73 -12.68
N ALA A 16 11.06 21.79 -13.99
CA ALA A 16 9.77 22.03 -14.66
C ALA A 16 8.78 20.89 -14.38
N ILE A 17 9.23 19.62 -14.46
CA ILE A 17 8.40 18.45 -14.17
C ILE A 17 8.01 18.41 -12.69
N ALA A 18 8.95 18.63 -11.77
CA ALA A 18 8.66 18.70 -10.35
C ALA A 18 7.64 19.81 -10.02
N SER A 19 7.81 20.99 -10.62
CA SER A 19 6.89 22.11 -10.46
C SER A 19 5.50 21.81 -11.04
N TYR A 20 5.44 21.18 -12.20
CA TYR A 20 4.18 20.75 -12.80
C TYR A 20 3.46 19.71 -11.97
N GLN A 21 4.17 18.70 -11.47
CA GLN A 21 3.59 17.71 -10.55
C GLN A 21 3.06 18.36 -9.28
N HIS A 22 3.82 19.27 -8.69
CA HIS A 22 3.39 20.00 -7.51
C HIS A 22 2.13 20.84 -7.78
N TYR A 23 2.10 21.56 -8.89
CA TYR A 23 0.93 22.33 -9.32
C TYR A 23 -0.29 21.43 -9.54
N LYS A 24 -0.13 20.30 -10.24
CA LYS A 24 -1.21 19.35 -10.51
C LYS A 24 -1.81 18.80 -9.22
N ILE A 25 -0.96 18.45 -8.24
CA ILE A 25 -1.41 17.98 -6.92
C ILE A 25 -2.17 19.09 -6.19
N GLY A 26 -1.68 20.33 -6.21
CA GLY A 26 -2.35 21.47 -5.58
C GLY A 26 -3.73 21.80 -6.15
N LYS A 27 -4.08 21.23 -7.32
CA LYS A 27 -5.41 21.36 -7.95
C LYS A 27 -6.35 20.19 -7.62
N GLN A 28 -5.87 19.13 -6.97
CA GLN A 28 -6.73 18.05 -6.54
C GLN A 28 -7.68 18.53 -5.43
N PRO A 29 -8.91 18.01 -5.37
CA PRO A 29 -9.82 18.30 -4.26
C PRO A 29 -9.24 17.80 -2.93
N ALA A 30 -9.68 18.39 -1.83
CA ALA A 30 -9.42 17.81 -0.52
C ALA A 30 -10.14 16.46 -0.38
N TYR A 31 -9.60 15.59 0.48
CA TYR A 31 -10.24 14.32 0.80
C TYR A 31 -11.62 14.56 1.45
N ASP A 32 -12.63 13.88 0.95
CA ASP A 32 -13.96 13.82 1.55
C ASP A 32 -14.33 12.39 1.89
N ALA A 33 -14.53 12.10 3.17
CA ALA A 33 -14.81 10.76 3.67
C ALA A 33 -16.14 10.17 3.17
N LYS A 34 -17.07 11.00 2.68
CA LYS A 34 -18.39 10.56 2.19
C LYS A 34 -18.45 10.37 0.68
N GLU A 35 -17.58 11.06 -0.06
CA GLU A 35 -17.65 11.12 -1.52
C GLU A 35 -16.41 10.48 -2.20
N THR A 36 -15.30 10.36 -1.48
CA THR A 36 -14.07 9.81 -2.06
C THR A 36 -14.17 8.28 -2.16
N LEU A 37 -14.74 7.79 -3.25
CA LEU A 37 -14.88 6.37 -3.53
C LEU A 37 -13.59 5.80 -4.14
N LEU A 38 -13.05 4.74 -3.55
CA LEU A 38 -11.89 4.02 -4.09
C LEU A 38 -12.25 3.31 -5.40
N ASN A 39 -11.27 3.12 -6.28
CA ASN A 39 -11.40 2.20 -7.40
C ASN A 39 -11.34 0.76 -6.89
N TYR A 40 -12.24 -0.09 -7.37
CA TYR A 40 -12.30 -1.49 -6.97
C TYR A 40 -12.90 -2.34 -8.09
N GLU A 41 -12.70 -3.63 -7.97
CA GLU A 41 -13.31 -4.63 -8.83
C GLU A 41 -13.85 -5.78 -7.99
N ILE A 42 -15.03 -6.26 -8.36
CA ILE A 42 -15.62 -7.45 -7.76
C ILE A 42 -15.59 -8.57 -8.79
N ILE A 43 -14.96 -9.69 -8.44
CA ILE A 43 -14.86 -10.87 -9.29
C ILE A 43 -15.27 -12.13 -8.53
N GLY A 44 -15.78 -13.13 -9.26
CA GLY A 44 -16.32 -14.34 -8.67
C GLY A 44 -17.75 -14.18 -8.14
N SER A 45 -18.42 -15.31 -7.91
CA SER A 45 -19.81 -15.38 -7.50
C SER A 45 -20.08 -16.32 -6.33
N GLY A 46 -19.02 -16.80 -5.66
CA GLY A 46 -19.12 -17.68 -4.50
C GLY A 46 -19.73 -16.98 -3.28
N GLU A 47 -20.21 -17.77 -2.33
CA GLU A 47 -20.84 -17.27 -1.11
C GLU A 47 -19.83 -16.69 -0.11
N ASN A 48 -18.59 -17.20 -0.11
CA ASN A 48 -17.53 -16.67 0.76
C ASN A 48 -17.02 -15.33 0.23
N LYS A 49 -16.71 -14.41 1.12
CA LYS A 49 -16.22 -13.08 0.77
C LYS A 49 -14.75 -12.89 1.14
N LEU A 50 -13.97 -12.35 0.21
CA LEU A 50 -12.55 -12.05 0.43
C LEU A 50 -12.24 -10.66 -0.09
N VAL A 51 -11.63 -9.83 0.76
CA VAL A 51 -11.11 -8.50 0.40
C VAL A 51 -9.61 -8.59 0.22
N LEU A 52 -9.07 -7.99 -0.85
CA LEU A 52 -7.66 -8.04 -1.22
C LEU A 52 -7.07 -6.63 -1.33
N LEU A 53 -6.08 -6.31 -0.48
CA LEU A 53 -5.42 -5.01 -0.39
C LEU A 53 -3.94 -5.11 -0.80
N HIS A 54 -3.53 -4.29 -1.77
CA HIS A 54 -2.15 -4.24 -2.26
C HIS A 54 -1.21 -3.45 -1.34
N GLY A 55 0.10 -3.53 -1.58
CA GLY A 55 1.13 -2.78 -0.88
C GLY A 55 1.34 -1.36 -1.41
N LEU A 56 2.30 -0.65 -0.82
CA LEU A 56 2.73 0.69 -1.26
C LEU A 56 3.06 0.67 -2.76
N THR A 57 2.59 1.66 -3.50
CA THR A 57 2.72 1.78 -4.97
C THR A 57 2.08 0.68 -5.81
N GLY A 58 1.38 -0.26 -5.19
CA GLY A 58 0.66 -1.31 -5.90
C GLY A 58 -0.69 -0.86 -6.47
N SER A 59 -1.44 -1.84 -6.96
CA SER A 59 -2.82 -1.71 -7.44
C SER A 59 -3.57 -3.04 -7.31
N LEU A 60 -4.85 -3.03 -7.61
CA LEU A 60 -5.69 -4.24 -7.65
C LEU A 60 -5.17 -5.27 -8.69
N HIS A 61 -4.45 -4.84 -9.72
CA HIS A 61 -3.85 -5.73 -10.73
C HIS A 61 -2.80 -6.68 -10.13
N TYR A 62 -2.22 -6.34 -8.98
CA TYR A 62 -1.32 -7.22 -8.24
C TYR A 62 -1.98 -8.58 -7.92
N TRP A 63 -3.31 -8.59 -7.72
CA TRP A 63 -4.09 -9.76 -7.35
C TRP A 63 -4.73 -10.51 -8.53
N LYS A 64 -4.81 -9.92 -9.71
CA LYS A 64 -5.60 -10.45 -10.85
C LYS A 64 -5.06 -11.73 -11.50
N ARG A 65 -4.09 -12.39 -10.92
CA ARG A 65 -3.47 -13.58 -11.52
C ARG A 65 -3.82 -14.85 -10.75
N ASN A 66 -4.08 -15.92 -11.52
CA ASN A 66 -4.34 -17.26 -10.98
C ASN A 66 -5.48 -17.30 -9.95
N LEU A 67 -6.54 -16.52 -10.21
CA LEU A 67 -7.71 -16.44 -9.33
C LEU A 67 -8.83 -17.42 -9.73
N GLU A 68 -8.69 -18.16 -10.81
CA GLU A 68 -9.75 -18.99 -11.39
C GLU A 68 -10.31 -19.99 -10.39
N SER A 69 -9.46 -20.62 -9.60
CA SER A 69 -9.88 -21.61 -8.60
C SER A 69 -10.62 -20.99 -7.42
N ILE A 70 -10.23 -19.80 -6.99
CA ILE A 70 -10.83 -19.15 -5.82
C ILE A 70 -12.13 -18.41 -6.18
N THR A 71 -12.26 -17.89 -7.39
CA THR A 71 -13.46 -17.16 -7.84
C THR A 71 -14.70 -18.06 -7.98
N THR A 72 -14.53 -19.39 -8.06
CA THR A 72 -15.64 -20.34 -8.06
C THR A 72 -16.32 -20.47 -6.70
N THR A 73 -15.57 -20.24 -5.60
CA THR A 73 -16.05 -20.42 -4.23
C THR A 73 -16.14 -19.12 -3.44
N HIS A 74 -15.51 -18.05 -3.94
CA HIS A 74 -15.47 -16.75 -3.27
C HIS A 74 -15.90 -15.62 -4.20
N LYS A 75 -16.51 -14.61 -3.60
CA LYS A 75 -16.69 -13.26 -4.15
C LYS A 75 -15.53 -12.41 -3.66
N LEU A 76 -14.68 -11.97 -4.57
CA LEU A 76 -13.47 -11.21 -4.27
C LEU A 76 -13.71 -9.72 -4.48
N LEU A 77 -13.32 -8.89 -3.52
CA LEU A 77 -13.26 -7.44 -3.65
C LEU A 77 -11.77 -7.03 -3.72
N LEU A 78 -11.32 -6.63 -4.88
CA LEU A 78 -9.99 -6.12 -5.14
C LEU A 78 -10.03 -4.60 -5.08
N VAL A 79 -9.19 -3.96 -4.29
CA VAL A 79 -9.25 -2.51 -4.05
C VAL A 79 -7.93 -1.84 -4.38
N ASP A 80 -7.99 -0.75 -5.13
CA ASP A 80 -6.90 0.23 -5.18
C ASP A 80 -6.99 1.13 -3.94
N LEU A 81 -5.96 1.11 -3.10
CA LEU A 81 -5.90 1.95 -1.91
C LEU A 81 -5.87 3.44 -2.28
N LEU A 82 -6.32 4.31 -1.38
CA LEU A 82 -6.35 5.75 -1.61
C LEU A 82 -4.96 6.27 -1.99
N GLY A 83 -4.87 6.95 -3.12
CA GLY A 83 -3.61 7.49 -3.62
C GLY A 83 -2.85 6.59 -4.59
N PHE A 84 -3.33 5.36 -4.86
CA PHE A 84 -2.66 4.37 -5.70
C PHE A 84 -3.58 3.83 -6.80
N GLY A 85 -3.01 3.12 -7.78
CA GLY A 85 -3.73 2.59 -8.92
C GLY A 85 -4.61 3.66 -9.60
N ASP A 86 -5.86 3.33 -9.86
CA ASP A 86 -6.86 4.24 -10.41
C ASP A 86 -7.75 4.91 -9.34
N SER A 87 -7.48 4.66 -8.05
CA SER A 87 -8.15 5.36 -6.95
C SER A 87 -7.87 6.86 -6.94
N PRO A 88 -8.78 7.67 -6.37
CA PRO A 88 -8.59 9.11 -6.19
C PRO A 88 -7.29 9.43 -5.45
N LYS A 89 -6.71 10.59 -5.81
CA LYS A 89 -5.47 11.10 -5.24
C LYS A 89 -5.69 12.52 -4.67
N PRO A 90 -6.60 12.67 -3.69
CA PRO A 90 -6.95 13.97 -3.13
C PRO A 90 -5.79 14.59 -2.35
N GLN A 91 -5.90 15.87 -2.02
CA GLN A 91 -5.06 16.47 -0.99
C GLN A 91 -5.42 15.88 0.37
N SER A 92 -4.47 15.16 0.98
CA SER A 92 -4.66 14.41 2.22
C SER A 92 -3.32 14.13 2.87
N ASP A 93 -3.33 13.79 4.15
CA ASP A 93 -2.19 13.24 4.88
C ASP A 93 -2.01 11.72 4.68
N TYR A 94 -2.92 11.07 3.95
CA TYR A 94 -2.92 9.63 3.68
C TYR A 94 -2.67 8.76 4.92
N SER A 95 -3.03 9.26 6.10
CA SER A 95 -2.89 8.56 7.37
C SER A 95 -3.67 7.25 7.38
N LEU A 96 -3.32 6.36 8.30
CA LEU A 96 -4.05 5.11 8.49
C LEU A 96 -5.55 5.36 8.69
N SER A 97 -5.92 6.39 9.46
CA SER A 97 -7.33 6.76 9.68
C SER A 97 -8.07 7.07 8.38
N ILE A 98 -7.45 7.82 7.47
CA ILE A 98 -8.03 8.18 6.18
C ILE A 98 -8.12 6.97 5.25
N GLN A 99 -7.09 6.11 5.21
CA GLN A 99 -7.14 4.85 4.45
C GLN A 99 -8.29 3.96 4.94
N LEU A 100 -8.49 3.85 6.27
CA LEU A 100 -9.57 3.07 6.85
C LEU A 100 -10.96 3.66 6.52
N GLN A 101 -11.14 4.98 6.58
CA GLN A 101 -12.40 5.64 6.23
C GLN A 101 -12.78 5.39 4.77
N ALA A 102 -11.82 5.54 3.86
CA ALA A 102 -12.06 5.29 2.44
C ALA A 102 -12.40 3.81 2.15
N LEU A 103 -11.73 2.89 2.84
CA LEU A 103 -12.00 1.45 2.74
C LEU A 103 -13.38 1.10 3.31
N GLU A 104 -13.76 1.63 4.47
CA GLU A 104 -15.08 1.42 5.08
C GLU A 104 -16.22 1.84 4.17
N LEU A 105 -16.06 2.94 3.43
CA LEU A 105 -17.07 3.42 2.47
C LEU A 105 -17.37 2.36 1.41
N ILE A 106 -16.34 1.73 0.84
CA ILE A 106 -16.50 0.67 -0.16
C ILE A 106 -17.07 -0.60 0.45
N LEU A 107 -16.54 -1.02 1.61
CA LEU A 107 -16.99 -2.25 2.28
C LEU A 107 -18.48 -2.17 2.61
N ASN A 108 -18.94 -1.03 3.12
CA ASN A 108 -20.36 -0.79 3.39
C ASN A 108 -21.20 -0.77 2.10
N LYS A 109 -20.74 -0.05 1.09
CA LYS A 109 -21.46 0.08 -0.19
C LYS A 109 -21.68 -1.27 -0.86
N GLU A 110 -20.67 -2.14 -0.85
CA GLU A 110 -20.69 -3.43 -1.55
C GLU A 110 -21.14 -4.61 -0.66
N GLY A 111 -21.53 -4.33 0.59
CA GLY A 111 -22.01 -5.34 1.53
C GLY A 111 -20.92 -6.31 2.02
N PHE A 112 -19.68 -5.81 2.13
CA PHE A 112 -18.56 -6.55 2.73
C PHE A 112 -18.42 -6.19 4.22
N ASN A 113 -19.50 -6.39 5.00
CA ASN A 113 -19.58 -6.02 6.43
C ASN A 113 -20.47 -6.98 7.26
N ASP A 114 -20.64 -8.25 6.82
CA ASP A 114 -21.63 -9.20 7.36
C ASP A 114 -21.08 -10.23 8.35
N GLY A 115 -19.82 -10.12 8.72
CA GLY A 115 -19.18 -11.05 9.68
C GLY A 115 -18.58 -12.31 9.05
N ASN A 116 -18.81 -12.58 7.77
CA ASN A 116 -18.29 -13.77 7.08
C ASN A 116 -17.19 -13.44 6.06
N ILE A 117 -16.45 -12.39 6.31
CA ILE A 117 -15.44 -11.87 5.37
C ILE A 117 -14.03 -12.26 5.84
N ILE A 118 -13.20 -12.71 4.91
CA ILE A 118 -11.75 -12.76 5.09
C ILE A 118 -11.16 -11.48 4.50
N ILE A 119 -10.23 -10.86 5.20
CA ILE A 119 -9.46 -9.75 4.66
C ILE A 119 -8.00 -10.15 4.50
N ALA A 120 -7.46 -9.93 3.32
CA ALA A 120 -6.06 -10.22 3.00
C ALA A 120 -5.36 -8.98 2.49
N GLY A 121 -4.12 -8.78 2.91
CA GLY A 121 -3.31 -7.68 2.42
C GLY A 121 -1.84 -8.06 2.30
N HIS A 122 -1.17 -7.37 1.36
CA HIS A 122 0.27 -7.48 1.17
C HIS A 122 0.96 -6.20 1.64
N SER A 123 2.06 -6.33 2.39
CA SER A 123 2.90 -5.21 2.82
C SER A 123 2.08 -4.13 3.55
N MET A 124 2.05 -2.89 3.10
CA MET A 124 1.19 -1.82 3.64
C MET A 124 -0.29 -2.24 3.70
N GLY A 125 -0.77 -2.96 2.68
CA GLY A 125 -2.14 -3.50 2.68
C GLY A 125 -2.39 -4.49 3.81
N ALA A 126 -1.37 -5.24 4.26
CA ALA A 126 -1.48 -6.11 5.43
C ALA A 126 -1.64 -5.31 6.74
N MET A 127 -0.93 -4.17 6.86
CA MET A 127 -1.11 -3.27 8.01
C MET A 127 -2.51 -2.66 8.04
N ILE A 128 -3.01 -2.22 6.89
CA ILE A 128 -4.38 -1.69 6.75
C ILE A 128 -5.42 -2.79 7.03
N SER A 129 -5.18 -4.03 6.55
CA SER A 129 -6.04 -5.19 6.84
C SER A 129 -6.10 -5.50 8.33
N LEU A 130 -4.97 -5.46 9.03
CA LEU A 130 -4.92 -5.64 10.47
C LEU A 130 -5.68 -4.52 11.22
N ALA A 131 -5.52 -3.29 10.77
CA ALA A 131 -6.15 -2.13 11.40
C ALA A 131 -7.67 -2.09 11.17
N ILE A 132 -8.16 -2.46 9.99
CA ILE A 132 -9.62 -2.52 9.75
C ILE A 132 -10.26 -3.71 10.48
N LEU A 133 -9.54 -4.83 10.62
CA LEU A 133 -9.97 -5.98 11.42
C LEU A 133 -10.14 -5.60 12.90
N GLU A 134 -9.29 -4.73 13.43
CA GLU A 134 -9.42 -4.18 14.79
C GLU A 134 -10.57 -3.17 14.89
N LYS A 135 -10.68 -2.27 13.93
CA LYS A 135 -11.68 -1.20 13.96
C LYS A 135 -13.11 -1.75 13.78
N GLN A 136 -13.26 -2.80 12.96
CA GLN A 136 -14.54 -3.43 12.62
C GLN A 136 -14.50 -4.95 12.86
N PRO A 137 -14.29 -5.40 14.12
CA PRO A 137 -14.04 -6.81 14.40
C PRO A 137 -15.22 -7.72 14.09
N THR A 138 -16.43 -7.18 13.99
CA THR A 138 -17.65 -7.95 13.66
C THR A 138 -17.84 -8.17 12.17
N TRP A 139 -17.12 -7.43 11.30
CA TRP A 139 -17.25 -7.58 9.85
C TRP A 139 -16.44 -8.76 9.31
N PHE A 140 -15.37 -9.11 9.99
CA PHE A 140 -14.40 -10.07 9.50
C PHE A 140 -14.30 -11.30 10.42
N LYS A 141 -14.29 -12.48 9.80
CA LYS A 141 -14.03 -13.74 10.50
C LYS A 141 -12.52 -14.01 10.69
N ALA A 142 -11.70 -13.61 9.71
CA ALA A 142 -10.27 -13.89 9.72
C ALA A 142 -9.47 -12.83 8.94
N GLY A 143 -8.16 -12.75 9.24
CA GLY A 143 -7.19 -11.92 8.51
C GLY A 143 -6.04 -12.73 7.90
N ILE A 144 -5.56 -12.34 6.71
CA ILE A 144 -4.38 -12.90 6.06
C ILE A 144 -3.38 -11.77 5.81
N PHE A 145 -2.20 -11.89 6.40
CA PHE A 145 -1.16 -10.85 6.36
C PHE A 145 0.07 -11.36 5.60
N ILE A 146 0.26 -10.86 4.37
CA ILE A 146 1.33 -11.28 3.48
C ILE A 146 2.46 -10.26 3.54
N SER A 147 3.66 -10.71 3.95
CA SER A 147 4.85 -9.86 4.10
C SER A 147 4.57 -8.57 4.87
N ILE A 148 3.87 -8.66 6.00
CA ILE A 148 3.52 -7.50 6.82
C ILE A 148 4.79 -6.83 7.36
N PRO A 149 5.02 -5.52 7.08
CA PRO A 149 6.21 -4.84 7.55
C PRO A 149 6.06 -4.44 9.02
N VAL A 150 6.86 -5.04 9.87
CA VAL A 150 6.94 -4.74 11.30
C VAL A 150 8.33 -4.20 11.59
N TYR A 151 8.44 -2.94 11.99
CA TYR A 151 9.70 -2.33 12.37
C TYR A 151 9.66 -1.92 13.84
N LYS A 152 10.77 -2.07 14.54
CA LYS A 152 10.90 -1.63 15.94
C LYS A 152 10.81 -0.12 16.06
N ASN A 153 11.40 0.57 15.09
CA ASN A 153 11.44 2.03 14.99
C ASN A 153 11.87 2.49 13.59
N ALA A 154 11.86 3.79 13.36
CA ALA A 154 12.27 4.38 12.09
C ALA A 154 13.77 4.17 11.75
N ASP A 155 14.61 3.92 12.74
CA ASP A 155 16.04 3.71 12.49
C ASP A 155 16.31 2.29 11.97
N GLU A 156 15.62 1.25 12.50
CA GLU A 156 15.65 -0.10 11.92
C GLU A 156 15.19 -0.09 10.46
N PHE A 157 14.09 0.63 10.15
CA PHE A 157 13.63 0.79 8.77
C PHE A 157 14.70 1.42 7.88
N LYS A 158 15.35 2.51 8.33
CA LYS A 158 16.42 3.16 7.56
C LYS A 158 17.61 2.25 7.35
N GLU A 159 17.99 1.49 8.36
CA GLU A 159 19.09 0.52 8.28
C GLU A 159 18.80 -0.53 7.21
N ILE A 160 17.63 -1.14 7.25
CA ILE A 160 17.17 -2.12 6.27
C ILE A 160 17.17 -1.51 4.86
N MET A 161 16.54 -0.35 4.66
CA MET A 161 16.49 0.31 3.36
C MET A 161 17.86 0.77 2.86
N SER A 162 18.78 1.08 3.76
CA SER A 162 20.16 1.48 3.38
C SER A 162 20.99 0.31 2.84
N SER A 163 20.64 -0.92 3.20
CA SER A 163 21.28 -2.14 2.68
C SER A 163 20.83 -2.52 1.26
N HIS A 164 19.75 -1.91 0.78
CA HIS A 164 19.22 -2.12 -0.56
C HIS A 164 19.89 -1.22 -1.61
N SER A 165 19.23 -1.04 -2.75
CA SER A 165 19.76 -0.19 -3.81
C SER A 165 19.89 1.28 -3.39
N PHE A 166 20.72 2.04 -4.10
CA PHE A 166 20.81 3.50 -3.92
C PHE A 166 19.45 4.19 -4.12
N VAL A 167 18.62 3.69 -5.03
CA VAL A 167 17.28 4.21 -5.29
C VAL A 167 16.37 3.99 -4.09
N ASP A 168 16.35 2.79 -3.50
CA ASP A 168 15.56 2.48 -2.30
C ASP A 168 15.96 3.37 -1.12
N ARG A 169 17.26 3.54 -0.91
CA ARG A 169 17.79 4.40 0.14
C ARG A 169 17.32 5.86 0.00
N ILE A 170 17.30 6.41 -1.22
CA ILE A 170 16.88 7.79 -1.43
C ILE A 170 15.35 7.89 -1.39
N SER A 171 14.62 6.94 -1.99
CA SER A 171 13.16 6.95 -2.04
C SER A 171 12.51 6.80 -0.65
N THR A 172 13.23 6.23 0.31
CA THR A 172 12.78 6.09 1.71
C THR A 172 13.37 7.16 2.66
N SER A 173 14.23 8.05 2.14
CA SER A 173 14.83 9.14 2.90
C SER A 173 13.92 10.38 2.99
N LYS A 174 14.38 11.41 3.71
CA LYS A 174 13.74 12.74 3.71
C LYS A 174 13.66 13.40 2.33
N PHE A 175 14.39 12.89 1.34
CA PHE A 175 14.36 13.35 -0.04
C PHE A 175 13.34 12.59 -0.91
N SER A 176 12.63 11.60 -0.36
CA SER A 176 11.63 10.79 -1.09
C SER A 176 10.59 11.63 -1.83
N LYS A 177 10.14 12.74 -1.23
CA LYS A 177 9.25 13.71 -1.87
C LYS A 177 9.77 14.16 -3.24
N TYR A 178 11.04 14.54 -3.34
CA TYR A 178 11.64 15.05 -4.58
C TYR A 178 11.86 13.93 -5.59
N ILE A 179 12.25 12.75 -5.13
CA ILE A 179 12.38 11.58 -6.00
C ILE A 179 11.04 11.19 -6.59
N CYS A 180 9.96 11.17 -5.79
CA CYS A 180 8.63 10.92 -6.30
C CYS A 180 8.10 11.98 -7.27
N MET A 181 8.53 13.23 -7.16
CA MET A 181 8.16 14.27 -8.16
C MET A 181 8.77 14.01 -9.53
N ILE A 182 9.91 13.34 -9.59
CA ILE A 182 10.65 13.10 -10.84
C ILE A 182 10.63 11.63 -11.28
N HIS A 183 10.07 10.70 -10.47
CA HIS A 183 10.08 9.27 -10.78
C HIS A 183 9.50 8.91 -12.16
N PRO A 184 8.48 9.59 -12.72
CA PRO A 184 7.98 9.27 -14.05
C PRO A 184 9.05 9.37 -15.15
N ILE A 185 10.12 10.18 -14.93
CA ILE A 185 11.25 10.28 -15.87
C ILE A 185 12.08 9.00 -15.86
N PHE A 186 12.27 8.40 -14.69
CA PHE A 186 13.15 7.25 -14.49
C PHE A 186 12.43 5.91 -14.63
N MET A 187 11.11 5.89 -14.49
CA MET A 187 10.30 4.69 -14.67
C MET A 187 9.95 4.47 -16.15
N SER A 188 10.97 4.36 -17.01
CA SER A 188 10.78 3.92 -18.38
C SER A 188 10.72 2.38 -18.45
N ARG A 189 10.09 1.83 -19.50
CA ARG A 189 10.04 0.37 -19.71
C ARG A 189 11.42 -0.30 -19.72
N ALA A 190 12.46 0.45 -20.08
CA ALA A 190 13.83 -0.05 -20.09
C ALA A 190 14.38 -0.40 -18.69
N PHE A 191 13.78 0.14 -17.64
CA PHE A 191 14.16 -0.11 -16.24
C PHE A 191 13.12 -0.94 -15.46
N LYS A 192 12.14 -1.53 -16.17
CA LYS A 192 11.16 -2.40 -15.54
C LYS A 192 11.84 -3.68 -15.03
N PRO A 193 11.68 -4.03 -13.75
CA PRO A 193 12.15 -5.32 -13.24
C PRO A 193 11.45 -6.49 -13.94
N ASP A 194 12.20 -7.54 -14.26
CA ASP A 194 11.69 -8.71 -15.00
C ASP A 194 10.58 -9.47 -14.25
N ASN A 195 10.57 -9.41 -12.93
CA ASN A 195 9.58 -10.04 -12.08
C ASN A 195 8.26 -9.25 -11.95
N LEU A 196 8.19 -8.03 -12.46
CA LEU A 196 6.96 -7.24 -12.51
C LEU A 196 6.30 -7.36 -13.88
N THR A 197 4.98 -7.40 -13.87
CA THR A 197 4.17 -7.39 -15.08
C THR A 197 3.98 -5.96 -15.59
N ASP A 198 3.62 -5.80 -16.84
CA ASP A 198 3.50 -4.47 -17.45
C ASP A 198 2.40 -3.65 -16.77
N ASP A 199 1.26 -4.25 -16.46
CA ASP A 199 0.13 -3.62 -15.77
C ASP A 199 0.51 -3.15 -14.37
N VAL A 200 1.12 -4.00 -13.54
CA VAL A 200 1.59 -3.63 -12.20
C VAL A 200 2.65 -2.54 -12.26
N TYR A 201 3.56 -2.59 -13.24
CA TYR A 201 4.59 -1.57 -13.41
C TYR A 201 4.01 -0.22 -13.87
N GLU A 202 3.03 -0.23 -14.79
CA GLU A 202 2.36 0.99 -15.22
C GLU A 202 1.54 1.62 -14.09
N ASP A 203 0.87 0.80 -13.27
CA ASP A 203 0.13 1.31 -12.10
C ASP A 203 1.04 1.88 -11.02
N ALA A 204 2.21 1.28 -10.81
CA ALA A 204 3.19 1.81 -9.86
C ALA A 204 3.63 3.26 -10.18
N LYS A 205 3.49 3.69 -11.42
CA LYS A 205 3.79 5.08 -11.85
C LYS A 205 2.66 6.08 -11.56
N LYS A 206 1.45 5.60 -11.28
CA LYS A 206 0.26 6.46 -11.12
C LYS A 206 0.21 7.23 -9.80
N HIS A 207 0.96 6.83 -8.78
CA HIS A 207 1.00 7.53 -7.51
C HIS A 207 1.67 8.91 -7.65
N HIS A 208 1.42 9.81 -6.71
CA HIS A 208 2.15 11.07 -6.59
C HIS A 208 2.90 11.14 -5.27
N TRP A 209 3.79 12.15 -5.13
CA TRP A 209 4.68 12.24 -3.98
C TRP A 209 3.94 12.29 -2.63
N MET A 210 2.75 12.93 -2.55
CA MET A 210 1.98 12.99 -1.29
C MET A 210 1.48 11.61 -0.88
N SER A 211 0.84 10.88 -1.81
CA SER A 211 0.33 9.53 -1.51
C SER A 211 1.45 8.58 -1.12
N TYR A 212 2.59 8.64 -1.80
CA TYR A 212 3.75 7.83 -1.44
C TYR A 212 4.33 8.22 -0.08
N TYR A 213 4.72 9.49 0.05
CA TYR A 213 5.44 9.97 1.23
C TYR A 213 4.61 9.83 2.51
N TYR A 214 3.35 10.25 2.47
CA TYR A 214 2.51 10.17 3.65
C TYR A 214 2.05 8.74 3.96
N SER A 215 1.78 7.90 2.97
CA SER A 215 1.53 6.48 3.26
C SER A 215 2.75 5.79 3.88
N LEU A 216 3.96 6.13 3.43
CA LEU A 216 5.18 5.63 4.06
C LEU A 216 5.32 6.11 5.51
N THR A 217 5.16 7.42 5.76
CA THR A 217 5.40 8.01 7.08
C THR A 217 4.24 7.80 8.04
N GLU A 218 3.00 7.94 7.58
CA GLU A 218 1.81 7.94 8.44
C GLU A 218 1.19 6.54 8.61
N VAL A 219 1.40 5.63 7.64
CA VAL A 219 0.92 4.25 7.75
C VAL A 219 2.08 3.33 8.16
N ILE A 220 3.13 3.21 7.32
CA ILE A 220 4.16 2.18 7.53
C ILE A 220 5.01 2.47 8.76
N LEU A 221 5.44 3.72 8.98
CA LEU A 221 6.38 4.06 10.06
C LEU A 221 5.72 4.45 11.39
N LYS A 222 4.47 4.92 11.38
CA LYS A 222 3.79 5.38 12.60
C LYS A 222 2.82 4.38 13.21
N THR A 223 2.38 3.37 12.47
CA THR A 223 1.39 2.43 12.99
C THR A 223 1.99 1.50 14.04
N ASP A 224 1.46 1.55 15.25
CA ASP A 224 1.78 0.59 16.30
C ASP A 224 0.95 -0.69 16.13
N LEU A 225 1.51 -1.66 15.40
CA LEU A 225 0.86 -2.94 15.13
C LEU A 225 0.64 -3.77 16.39
N TYR A 226 1.53 -3.66 17.39
CA TYR A 226 1.36 -4.36 18.67
C TYR A 226 0.19 -3.82 19.48
N ALA A 227 -0.02 -2.50 19.47
CA ALA A 227 -1.20 -1.90 20.12
C ALA A 227 -2.51 -2.34 19.47
N ILE A 228 -2.54 -2.46 18.14
CA ILE A 228 -3.69 -2.97 17.40
C ILE A 228 -3.94 -4.45 17.74
N THR A 229 -2.92 -5.29 17.67
CA THR A 229 -3.01 -6.74 17.89
C THR A 229 -3.56 -7.08 19.27
N LYS A 230 -3.15 -6.35 20.31
CA LYS A 230 -3.63 -6.57 21.69
C LYS A 230 -5.15 -6.55 21.82
N LYS A 231 -5.85 -5.83 20.95
CA LYS A 231 -7.31 -5.69 20.98
C LYS A 231 -8.05 -6.81 20.25
N ILE A 232 -7.36 -7.54 19.36
CA ILE A 232 -7.95 -8.58 18.50
C ILE A 232 -7.21 -9.92 18.56
N LYS A 233 -6.50 -10.18 19.64
CA LYS A 233 -5.67 -11.39 19.82
C LYS A 233 -6.41 -12.72 19.69
N ASP A 234 -7.73 -12.72 19.79
CA ASP A 234 -8.58 -13.92 19.67
C ASP A 234 -9.06 -14.16 18.22
N LYS A 235 -8.72 -13.29 17.27
CA LYS A 235 -9.06 -13.47 15.85
C LYS A 235 -8.20 -14.56 15.21
N ASP A 236 -8.81 -15.28 14.27
CA ASP A 236 -8.08 -16.22 13.42
C ASP A 236 -7.28 -15.45 12.38
N VAL A 237 -5.99 -15.70 12.33
CA VAL A 237 -5.09 -14.99 11.41
C VAL A 237 -4.08 -15.94 10.78
N LEU A 238 -3.74 -15.65 9.53
CA LEU A 238 -2.70 -16.33 8.77
C LEU A 238 -1.60 -15.34 8.40
N PHE A 239 -0.35 -15.65 8.75
CA PHE A 239 0.82 -14.93 8.30
C PHE A 239 1.51 -15.68 7.17
N ILE A 240 1.70 -15.03 6.03
CA ILE A 240 2.45 -15.56 4.89
C ILE A 240 3.66 -14.67 4.69
N HIS A 241 4.86 -15.23 4.80
CA HIS A 241 6.08 -14.42 4.74
C HIS A 241 7.20 -15.17 4.02
N GLY A 242 7.93 -14.46 3.16
CA GLY A 242 9.11 -15.02 2.50
C GLY A 242 10.30 -15.10 3.45
N GLU A 243 10.98 -16.25 3.51
CA GLU A 243 12.20 -16.41 4.32
C GLU A 243 13.33 -15.43 3.91
N LYS A 244 13.34 -15.02 2.66
CA LYS A 244 14.33 -14.10 2.07
C LYS A 244 13.76 -12.70 1.83
N ASP A 245 12.69 -12.33 2.55
CA ASP A 245 12.15 -10.98 2.45
C ASP A 245 13.12 -9.99 3.08
N THR A 246 13.72 -9.16 2.23
CA THR A 246 14.71 -8.17 2.65
C THR A 246 14.09 -6.85 3.06
N THR A 247 12.82 -6.63 2.77
CA THR A 247 12.10 -5.37 3.04
C THR A 247 11.32 -5.45 4.34
N ALA A 248 10.59 -6.55 4.55
CA ALA A 248 9.83 -6.80 5.77
C ALA A 248 10.51 -7.92 6.58
N PRO A 249 11.15 -7.61 7.72
CA PRO A 249 11.90 -8.62 8.48
C PRO A 249 11.02 -9.75 9.01
N LEU A 250 11.28 -10.98 8.56
CA LEU A 250 10.53 -12.17 8.99
C LEU A 250 10.49 -12.33 10.51
N GLU A 251 11.63 -12.09 11.20
CA GLU A 251 11.68 -12.20 12.66
C GLU A 251 10.70 -11.28 13.38
N ASN A 252 10.49 -10.06 12.87
CA ASN A 252 9.58 -9.11 13.47
C ASN A 252 8.12 -9.53 13.21
N ALA A 253 7.82 -10.05 12.02
CA ALA A 253 6.50 -10.61 11.71
C ALA A 253 6.19 -11.84 12.58
N LEU A 254 7.17 -12.73 12.79
CA LEU A 254 7.04 -13.87 13.71
C LEU A 254 6.83 -13.45 15.18
N LYS A 255 7.42 -12.34 15.62
CA LYS A 255 7.14 -11.80 16.95
C LYS A 255 5.72 -11.27 17.06
N LEU A 256 5.25 -10.54 16.03
CA LEU A 256 3.88 -10.04 15.99
C LEU A 256 2.86 -11.18 15.94
N SER A 257 3.11 -12.26 15.19
CA SER A 257 2.18 -13.38 15.07
C SER A 257 1.95 -14.08 16.42
N ARG A 258 2.95 -14.13 17.31
CA ARG A 258 2.85 -14.72 18.64
C ARG A 258 1.93 -13.97 19.60
N GLU A 259 1.55 -12.75 19.27
CA GLU A 259 0.56 -11.98 20.05
C GLU A 259 -0.87 -12.51 19.85
N PHE A 260 -1.13 -13.24 18.77
CA PHE A 260 -2.42 -13.87 18.49
C PHE A 260 -2.48 -15.29 19.09
N LYS A 261 -3.66 -15.67 19.59
CA LYS A 261 -3.89 -17.03 20.10
C LYS A 261 -4.02 -18.05 18.96
N ASN A 262 -4.59 -17.63 17.82
CA ASN A 262 -4.94 -18.48 16.69
C ASN A 262 -4.16 -18.06 15.43
N ALA A 263 -2.86 -17.77 15.54
CA ALA A 263 -2.01 -17.49 14.39
C ALA A 263 -1.49 -18.78 13.74
N GLN A 264 -1.49 -18.80 12.42
CA GLN A 264 -0.88 -19.82 11.57
C GLN A 264 0.19 -19.19 10.68
#